data_72a7d126df4af2f8801823a7639e61ea
#
_entry.id   72a7d126df4af2f8801823a7639e61ea
#
_cell.length_a   1.000
_cell.length_b   1.000
_cell.length_c   1.000
_cell.angle_alpha   90.00
_cell.angle_beta   90.00
_cell.angle_gamma   90.00
#
_symmetry.space_group_name_H-M   'P 1'
#
loop_
_entity.id
_entity.type
_entity.pdbx_description
1 polymer ?
#
loop_
_entity_poly.entity_id
_entity_poly.type
_entity_poly.pdbx_seq_one_letter_code
_entity_poly.pdbx_strand_id
1 'polypeptide(L)'
;MTANQTSVTTGIPEEVMEHLHRHHVITLSTSSFTGMPHADTVVYMSDAHSIFFFAGDGTQMLRNVKDSRRVSFTIDDYTVDWRKVRELQGVGRCLPATPEQGAAAWSLYLLKFGAGSVRPPGVLHAIVPHEMHFVDYDYARVSGQTSQIRRTFQIDDAPAPPAQGAVATDLDRLTYDPGQIIFRPGDSKGQYYVVVDGEVEIRGEGYGADQTVLRLGPGQFFGDQATLRGQQGALTCHAVTRSILLAVDRSALRDLLEAGPA
;
A
#
# COMPACT_ATOMS: atom_id res chain seq x y z
N MET A 1 9.71 -33.68 -4.24
CA MET A 1 10.99 -32.97 -4.52
C MET A 1 10.69 -31.48 -4.41
N THR A 2 11.45 -30.74 -3.61
CA THR A 2 11.28 -29.29 -3.49
C THR A 2 12.12 -28.63 -4.56
N ALA A 3 11.49 -27.95 -5.52
CA ALA A 3 12.21 -27.13 -6.47
C ALA A 3 12.51 -25.78 -5.79
N ASN A 4 13.74 -25.56 -5.38
CA ASN A 4 14.21 -24.29 -4.85
C ASN A 4 14.79 -23.47 -6.01
N GLN A 5 14.18 -22.33 -6.29
CA GLN A 5 14.75 -21.32 -7.20
C GLN A 5 15.12 -20.10 -6.37
N THR A 6 16.33 -19.63 -6.51
CA THR A 6 16.79 -18.39 -5.86
C THR A 6 17.12 -17.36 -6.94
N SER A 7 16.59 -16.17 -6.82
CA SER A 7 16.88 -15.04 -7.69
C SER A 7 17.29 -13.82 -6.87
N VAL A 8 18.13 -12.96 -7.45
CA VAL A 8 18.47 -11.65 -6.88
C VAL A 8 17.72 -10.61 -7.67
N THR A 9 17.02 -9.70 -6.96
CA THR A 9 16.18 -8.67 -7.57
C THR A 9 16.46 -7.31 -6.94
N THR A 10 16.28 -6.26 -7.72
CA THR A 10 16.21 -4.89 -7.20
C THR A 10 14.75 -4.56 -6.90
N GLY A 11 14.39 -4.49 -5.62
CA GLY A 11 13.01 -4.31 -5.19
C GLY A 11 12.19 -5.61 -5.14
N ILE A 12 10.95 -5.47 -4.74
CA ILE A 12 10.00 -6.57 -4.56
C ILE A 12 9.53 -7.07 -5.94
N PRO A 13 9.68 -8.37 -6.27
CA PRO A 13 9.28 -8.91 -7.56
C PRO A 13 7.79 -8.72 -7.86
N GLU A 14 7.43 -8.58 -9.15
CA GLU A 14 6.05 -8.35 -9.60
C GLU A 14 5.08 -9.43 -9.10
N GLU A 15 5.43 -10.71 -9.17
CA GLU A 15 4.58 -11.79 -8.67
C GLU A 15 4.32 -11.72 -7.15
N VAL A 16 5.30 -11.22 -6.39
CA VAL A 16 5.16 -10.95 -4.96
C VAL A 16 4.29 -9.72 -4.73
N MET A 17 4.47 -8.67 -5.53
CA MET A 17 3.63 -7.46 -5.47
C MET A 17 2.16 -7.78 -5.73
N GLU A 18 1.85 -8.66 -6.68
CA GLU A 18 0.49 -9.10 -6.94
C GLU A 18 -0.14 -9.78 -5.71
N HIS A 19 0.62 -10.62 -5.01
CA HIS A 19 0.19 -11.24 -3.76
C HIS A 19 -0.02 -10.20 -2.65
N LEU A 20 0.93 -9.27 -2.50
CA LEU A 20 0.85 -8.17 -1.54
C LEU A 20 -0.38 -7.28 -1.78
N HIS A 21 -0.74 -7.01 -3.03
CA HIS A 21 -1.90 -6.17 -3.36
C HIS A 21 -3.23 -6.86 -3.07
N ARG A 22 -3.32 -8.18 -3.19
CA ARG A 22 -4.53 -8.96 -2.91
C ARG A 22 -4.86 -9.06 -1.43
N HIS A 23 -3.85 -9.09 -0.57
CA HIS A 23 -4.01 -9.30 0.86
C HIS A 23 -4.02 -7.99 1.62
N HIS A 24 -4.71 -7.95 2.76
CA HIS A 24 -4.95 -6.73 3.53
C HIS A 24 -4.27 -6.73 4.90
N VAL A 25 -3.88 -7.90 5.36
CA VAL A 25 -3.25 -8.09 6.66
C VAL A 25 -1.95 -8.86 6.53
N ILE A 26 -1.02 -8.56 7.42
CA ILE A 26 0.29 -9.19 7.53
C ILE A 26 0.51 -9.57 8.99
N THR A 27 1.03 -10.75 9.23
CA THR A 27 1.51 -11.14 10.54
C THR A 27 2.98 -10.80 10.64
N LEU A 28 3.32 -9.92 11.59
CA LEU A 28 4.69 -9.49 11.88
C LEU A 28 5.21 -10.21 13.10
N SER A 29 6.39 -10.78 13.00
CA SER A 29 7.11 -11.37 14.12
C SER A 29 8.31 -10.53 14.50
N THR A 30 8.44 -10.26 15.78
CA THR A 30 9.51 -9.50 16.40
C THR A 30 10.05 -10.26 17.61
N SER A 31 11.21 -9.90 18.12
CA SER A 31 11.75 -10.47 19.36
C SER A 31 12.25 -9.37 20.27
N SER A 32 12.09 -9.59 21.58
CA SER A 32 12.70 -8.73 22.59
C SER A 32 14.23 -8.88 22.59
N PHE A 33 14.92 -7.99 23.28
CA PHE A 33 16.37 -8.09 23.51
C PHE A 33 16.78 -9.45 24.13
N THR A 34 15.91 -10.05 24.94
CA THR A 34 16.15 -11.37 25.56
C THR A 34 15.76 -12.54 24.66
N GLY A 35 15.35 -12.28 23.40
CA GLY A 35 14.96 -13.31 22.43
C GLY A 35 13.52 -13.79 22.54
N MET A 36 12.69 -13.21 23.44
CA MET A 36 11.28 -13.59 23.55
C MET A 36 10.52 -13.19 22.28
N PRO A 37 9.94 -14.15 21.54
CA PRO A 37 9.20 -13.89 20.31
C PRO A 37 7.86 -13.23 20.59
N HIS A 38 7.41 -12.42 19.65
CA HIS A 38 6.12 -11.76 19.67
C HIS A 38 5.59 -11.63 18.25
N ALA A 39 4.31 -11.86 18.05
CA ALA A 39 3.65 -11.74 16.74
C ALA A 39 2.39 -10.87 16.85
N ASP A 40 2.24 -9.96 15.90
CA ASP A 40 1.07 -9.10 15.74
C ASP A 40 0.54 -9.20 14.32
N THR A 41 -0.77 -9.08 14.17
CA THR A 41 -1.42 -8.93 12.86
C THR A 41 -1.79 -7.47 12.67
N VAL A 42 -1.33 -6.88 11.57
CA VAL A 42 -1.59 -5.48 11.22
C VAL A 42 -2.08 -5.35 9.79
N VAL A 43 -2.84 -4.29 9.51
CA VAL A 43 -3.16 -3.90 8.14
C VAL A 43 -1.94 -3.23 7.52
N TYR A 44 -1.72 -3.47 6.24
CA TYR A 44 -0.55 -2.96 5.54
C TYR A 44 -0.87 -2.46 4.13
N MET A 45 0.03 -1.67 3.59
CA MET A 45 0.16 -1.32 2.18
C MET A 45 1.62 -1.50 1.76
N SER A 46 1.88 -1.56 0.46
CA SER A 46 3.22 -1.78 -0.07
C SER A 46 3.45 -1.03 -1.36
N ASP A 47 4.68 -0.61 -1.57
CA ASP A 47 5.24 -0.20 -2.86
C ASP A 47 6.26 -1.25 -3.34
N ALA A 48 6.98 -0.94 -4.40
CA ALA A 48 7.98 -1.84 -4.97
C ALA A 48 9.19 -2.13 -4.07
N HIS A 49 9.37 -1.41 -2.97
CA HIS A 49 10.56 -1.52 -2.11
C HIS A 49 10.24 -1.77 -0.64
N SER A 50 9.04 -1.41 -0.19
CA SER A 50 8.69 -1.38 1.23
C SER A 50 7.28 -1.85 1.51
N ILE A 51 7.10 -2.39 2.70
CA ILE A 51 5.78 -2.71 3.26
C ILE A 51 5.54 -1.76 4.42
N PHE A 52 4.43 -1.02 4.38
CA PHE A 52 4.08 0.00 5.37
C PHE A 52 2.94 -0.45 6.26
N PHE A 53 2.99 -0.08 7.53
CA PHE A 53 1.92 -0.33 8.48
C PHE A 53 1.88 0.72 9.58
N PHE A 54 0.71 0.90 10.20
CA PHE A 54 0.56 1.76 11.37
C PHE A 54 0.65 0.94 12.65
N ALA A 55 1.36 1.45 13.64
CA ALA A 55 1.46 0.84 14.96
C ALA A 55 1.30 1.89 16.06
N GLY A 56 0.50 1.58 17.08
CA GLY A 56 0.32 2.42 18.25
C GLY A 56 1.57 2.46 19.14
N ASP A 57 1.86 3.63 19.69
CA ASP A 57 2.95 3.79 20.65
C ASP A 57 2.74 2.87 21.86
N GLY A 58 3.84 2.31 22.35
CA GLY A 58 3.83 1.45 23.54
C GLY A 58 3.41 0.00 23.28
N THR A 59 3.19 -0.42 22.03
CA THR A 59 3.00 -1.84 21.71
C THR A 59 4.27 -2.65 21.94
N GLN A 60 4.14 -3.95 22.26
CA GLN A 60 5.30 -4.83 22.44
C GLN A 60 6.13 -4.91 21.16
N MET A 61 5.48 -4.95 20.02
CA MET A 61 6.12 -4.94 18.70
C MET A 61 7.06 -3.74 18.55
N LEU A 62 6.59 -2.50 18.84
CA LEU A 62 7.44 -1.30 18.70
C LEU A 62 8.56 -1.26 19.72
N ARG A 63 8.38 -1.80 20.93
CA ARG A 63 9.49 -1.97 21.87
C ARG A 63 10.56 -2.88 21.30
N ASN A 64 10.16 -4.04 20.76
CA ASN A 64 11.07 -4.99 20.14
C ASN A 64 11.80 -4.40 18.93
N VAL A 65 11.08 -3.64 18.08
CA VAL A 65 11.66 -2.98 16.89
C VAL A 65 12.69 -1.91 17.28
N LYS A 66 12.50 -1.21 18.40
CA LYS A 66 13.51 -0.26 18.91
C LYS A 66 14.81 -0.95 19.30
N ASP A 67 14.72 -2.16 19.88
CA ASP A 67 15.89 -2.94 20.31
C ASP A 67 16.54 -3.67 19.13
N SER A 68 15.75 -4.28 18.27
CA SER A 68 16.22 -5.01 17.11
C SER A 68 15.36 -4.67 15.90
N ARG A 69 15.83 -3.87 15.00
CA ARG A 69 15.10 -3.48 13.79
C ARG A 69 14.77 -4.65 12.86
N ARG A 70 15.09 -5.87 13.24
CA ARG A 70 14.82 -7.08 12.47
C ARG A 70 13.40 -7.56 12.69
N VAL A 71 12.72 -7.85 11.61
CA VAL A 71 11.36 -8.42 11.62
C VAL A 71 11.29 -9.58 10.63
N SER A 72 10.43 -10.53 10.92
CA SER A 72 9.95 -11.47 9.93
C SER A 72 8.45 -11.30 9.76
N PHE A 73 7.93 -11.73 8.62
CA PHE A 73 6.51 -11.59 8.33
C PHE A 73 6.00 -12.74 7.47
N THR A 74 4.68 -12.95 7.54
CA THR A 74 3.97 -13.86 6.66
C THR A 74 2.64 -13.28 6.21
N ILE A 75 2.25 -13.62 4.99
CA ILE A 75 0.97 -13.28 4.37
C ILE A 75 0.46 -14.52 3.65
N ASP A 76 -0.67 -15.05 4.11
CA ASP A 76 -1.18 -16.35 3.69
C ASP A 76 -2.50 -16.21 2.94
N ASP A 77 -2.70 -17.03 1.92
CA ASP A 77 -4.03 -17.30 1.37
C ASP A 77 -4.82 -18.14 2.38
N TYR A 78 -5.96 -17.59 2.87
CA TYR A 78 -6.84 -18.39 3.71
C TYR A 78 -7.50 -19.50 2.89
N THR A 79 -7.23 -20.75 3.26
CA THR A 79 -7.87 -21.93 2.67
C THR A 79 -8.02 -23.03 3.73
N VAL A 80 -9.11 -23.79 3.63
CA VAL A 80 -9.31 -25.00 4.44
C VAL A 80 -8.62 -26.22 3.83
N ASP A 81 -8.20 -26.14 2.59
CA ASP A 81 -7.47 -27.19 1.88
C ASP A 81 -5.98 -26.87 1.90
N TRP A 82 -5.24 -27.51 2.82
CA TRP A 82 -3.81 -27.30 2.99
C TRP A 82 -2.98 -27.51 1.69
N ARG A 83 -3.51 -28.25 0.72
CA ARG A 83 -2.89 -28.49 -0.59
C ARG A 83 -2.91 -27.27 -1.51
N LYS A 84 -3.69 -26.26 -1.13
CA LYS A 84 -3.84 -25.00 -1.88
C LYS A 84 -3.29 -23.80 -1.14
N VAL A 85 -2.58 -24.06 -0.04
CA VAL A 85 -1.95 -22.96 0.72
C VAL A 85 -0.91 -22.29 -0.17
N ARG A 86 -1.02 -20.97 -0.23
CA ARG A 86 0.02 -20.08 -0.74
C ARG A 86 0.44 -19.16 0.37
N GLU A 87 1.72 -18.99 0.49
CA GLU A 87 2.31 -18.24 1.58
C GLU A 87 3.46 -17.39 1.08
N LEU A 88 3.45 -16.12 1.48
CA LEU A 88 4.57 -15.23 1.35
C LEU A 88 5.21 -15.06 2.73
N GLN A 89 6.46 -15.49 2.86
CA GLN A 89 7.28 -15.25 4.03
C GLN A 89 8.38 -14.24 3.69
N GLY A 90 8.79 -13.44 4.67
CA GLY A 90 9.91 -12.55 4.45
C GLY A 90 10.59 -12.14 5.74
N VAL A 91 11.82 -11.64 5.57
CA VAL A 91 12.60 -11.02 6.63
C VAL A 91 13.09 -9.66 6.14
N GLY A 92 13.16 -8.69 7.05
CA GLY A 92 13.52 -7.34 6.71
C GLY A 92 13.89 -6.48 7.90
N ARG A 93 14.11 -5.21 7.62
CA ARG A 93 14.36 -4.17 8.65
C ARG A 93 13.14 -3.29 8.77
N CYS A 94 12.68 -3.08 10.00
CA CYS A 94 11.58 -2.18 10.30
C CYS A 94 12.12 -0.86 10.86
N LEU A 95 11.67 0.24 10.27
CA LEU A 95 12.08 1.60 10.60
C LEU A 95 10.84 2.50 10.67
N PRO A 96 10.85 3.59 11.46
CA PRO A 96 9.85 4.64 11.28
C PRO A 96 9.91 5.17 9.84
N ALA A 97 8.76 5.35 9.22
CA ALA A 97 8.69 5.91 7.87
C ALA A 97 9.11 7.39 7.88
N THR A 98 9.77 7.83 6.82
CA THR A 98 10.10 9.24 6.64
C THR A 98 8.84 10.06 6.31
N PRO A 99 8.86 11.40 6.47
CA PRO A 99 7.73 12.24 6.09
C PRO A 99 7.31 12.06 4.61
N GLU A 100 8.27 11.90 3.72
CA GLU A 100 8.05 11.68 2.28
C GLU A 100 7.35 10.34 2.04
N GLN A 101 7.84 9.28 2.68
CA GLN A 101 7.19 7.97 2.67
C GLN A 101 5.77 8.03 3.25
N GLY A 102 5.55 8.91 4.23
CA GLY A 102 4.25 9.08 4.87
C GLY A 102 3.14 9.49 3.91
N ALA A 103 3.42 10.45 3.02
CA ALA A 103 2.46 10.91 2.02
C ALA A 103 2.15 9.80 0.99
N ALA A 104 3.19 9.14 0.47
CA ALA A 104 3.05 8.04 -0.48
C ALA A 104 2.28 6.86 0.14
N ALA A 105 2.66 6.43 1.33
CA ALA A 105 2.01 5.32 2.02
C ALA A 105 0.54 5.62 2.34
N TRP A 106 0.19 6.87 2.65
CA TRP A 106 -1.21 7.24 2.84
C TRP A 106 -2.02 7.10 1.56
N SER A 107 -1.48 7.50 0.41
CA SER A 107 -2.11 7.29 -0.89
C SER A 107 -2.31 5.80 -1.20
N LEU A 108 -1.29 4.98 -0.95
CA LEU A 108 -1.38 3.51 -1.08
C LEU A 108 -2.45 2.91 -0.16
N TYR A 109 -2.56 3.43 1.08
CA TYR A 109 -3.59 3.00 2.02
C TYR A 109 -4.99 3.26 1.48
N LEU A 110 -5.25 4.47 0.98
CA LEU A 110 -6.54 4.83 0.39
C LEU A 110 -6.86 4.03 -0.87
N LEU A 111 -5.86 3.73 -1.70
CA LEU A 111 -6.01 2.85 -2.86
C LEU A 111 -6.44 1.45 -2.44
N LYS A 112 -5.81 0.90 -1.42
CA LYS A 112 -6.03 -0.47 -0.96
C LYS A 112 -7.33 -0.64 -0.19
N PHE A 113 -7.65 0.29 0.70
CA PHE A 113 -8.78 0.20 1.64
C PHE A 113 -9.97 1.09 1.25
N GLY A 114 -9.78 2.01 0.31
CA GLY A 114 -10.80 2.93 -0.20
C GLY A 114 -10.74 4.32 0.44
N ALA A 115 -11.19 5.31 -0.31
CA ALA A 115 -11.11 6.73 0.05
C ALA A 115 -11.84 7.13 1.34
N GLY A 116 -12.84 6.33 1.75
CA GLY A 116 -13.56 6.54 3.02
C GLY A 116 -12.89 5.90 4.24
N SER A 117 -11.69 5.34 4.07
CA SER A 117 -11.02 4.63 5.15
C SER A 117 -10.46 5.59 6.19
N VAL A 118 -10.69 5.25 7.46
CA VAL A 118 -10.15 6.01 8.58
C VAL A 118 -8.67 5.63 8.76
N ARG A 119 -7.83 6.63 8.97
CA ARG A 119 -6.41 6.41 9.25
C ARG A 119 -6.27 5.58 10.55
N PRO A 120 -5.55 4.46 10.50
CA PRO A 120 -5.26 3.71 11.71
C PRO A 120 -4.49 4.56 12.72
N PRO A 121 -4.74 4.39 14.03
CA PRO A 121 -3.99 5.12 15.05
C PRO A 121 -2.53 4.68 15.07
N GLY A 122 -1.65 5.61 15.46
CA GLY A 122 -0.23 5.33 15.66
C GLY A 122 0.69 5.95 14.63
N VAL A 123 1.94 5.50 14.65
CA VAL A 123 3.02 5.97 13.79
C VAL A 123 3.22 5.01 12.62
N LEU A 124 3.46 5.58 11.46
CA LEU A 124 3.76 4.80 10.26
C LEU A 124 5.19 4.22 10.33
N HIS A 125 5.30 2.94 10.02
CA HIS A 125 6.56 2.22 9.92
C HIS A 125 6.68 1.60 8.54
N ALA A 126 7.93 1.45 8.09
CA ALA A 126 8.29 0.78 6.85
C ALA A 126 9.13 -0.45 7.17
N ILE A 127 8.80 -1.57 6.52
CA ILE A 127 9.64 -2.76 6.47
C ILE A 127 10.32 -2.74 5.11
N VAL A 128 11.65 -2.72 5.11
CA VAL A 128 12.48 -2.93 3.92
C VAL A 128 12.87 -4.40 3.92
N PRO A 129 12.26 -5.23 3.07
CA PRO A 129 12.59 -6.65 3.00
C PRO A 129 13.95 -6.84 2.34
N HIS A 130 14.71 -7.83 2.80
CA HIS A 130 15.98 -8.23 2.16
C HIS A 130 15.96 -9.68 1.68
N GLU A 131 14.99 -10.47 2.16
CA GLU A 131 14.74 -11.81 1.67
C GLU A 131 13.24 -12.09 1.73
N MET A 132 12.71 -12.67 0.67
CA MET A 132 11.31 -13.11 0.60
C MET A 132 11.24 -14.53 0.03
N HIS A 133 10.29 -15.32 0.54
CA HIS A 133 10.01 -16.66 0.07
C HIS A 133 8.55 -16.75 -0.33
N PHE A 134 8.31 -17.11 -1.56
CA PHE A 134 6.98 -17.46 -2.03
C PHE A 134 6.85 -18.99 -2.05
N VAL A 135 5.93 -19.49 -1.25
CA VAL A 135 5.67 -20.92 -1.10
C VAL A 135 4.32 -21.25 -1.70
N ASP A 136 4.30 -22.18 -2.65
CA ASP A 136 3.09 -22.68 -3.28
C ASP A 136 3.05 -24.22 -3.12
N TYR A 137 1.95 -24.71 -2.54
CA TYR A 137 1.69 -26.15 -2.44
C TYR A 137 0.86 -26.60 -3.62
N ASP A 138 1.50 -27.08 -4.69
CA ASP A 138 0.81 -27.66 -5.83
C ASP A 138 0.73 -29.19 -5.70
N TYR A 139 -0.36 -29.66 -5.12
CA TYR A 139 -0.60 -31.10 -4.97
C TYR A 139 -1.03 -31.76 -6.31
N ALA A 140 -1.55 -31.01 -7.24
CA ALA A 140 -2.24 -31.55 -8.41
C ALA A 140 -1.32 -31.90 -9.58
N ARG A 141 -0.11 -31.38 -9.64
CA ARG A 141 0.75 -31.46 -10.82
C ARG A 141 1.73 -32.62 -10.89
N VAL A 142 2.01 -33.31 -9.79
CA VAL A 142 3.01 -34.37 -9.80
C VAL A 142 2.44 -35.64 -9.18
N SER A 143 1.77 -36.46 -10.00
CA SER A 143 1.49 -37.90 -9.77
C SER A 143 1.33 -38.33 -8.30
N GLY A 144 0.48 -37.67 -7.54
CA GLY A 144 0.13 -38.09 -6.15
C GLY A 144 1.19 -37.78 -5.08
N GLN A 145 2.26 -37.07 -5.42
CA GLN A 145 3.24 -36.57 -4.43
C GLN A 145 3.05 -35.08 -4.23
N THR A 146 3.01 -34.65 -2.97
CA THR A 146 3.01 -33.24 -2.60
C THR A 146 4.35 -32.63 -3.02
N SER A 147 4.35 -31.72 -3.97
CA SER A 147 5.50 -30.90 -4.28
C SER A 147 5.28 -29.50 -3.72
N GLN A 148 6.22 -29.08 -2.90
CA GLN A 148 6.32 -27.69 -2.45
C GLN A 148 7.26 -26.97 -3.41
N ILE A 149 6.76 -25.92 -4.05
CA ILE A 149 7.59 -25.02 -4.83
C ILE A 149 7.92 -23.85 -3.93
N ARG A 150 9.20 -23.64 -3.66
CA ARG A 150 9.68 -22.48 -2.91
C ARG A 150 10.56 -21.64 -3.81
N ARG A 151 10.16 -20.39 -4.03
CA ARG A 151 10.94 -19.39 -4.73
C ARG A 151 11.50 -18.42 -3.70
N THR A 152 12.80 -18.20 -3.72
CA THR A 152 13.49 -17.30 -2.81
C THR A 152 13.98 -16.09 -3.61
N PHE A 153 13.68 -14.92 -3.12
CA PHE A 153 14.12 -13.63 -3.67
C PHE A 153 15.04 -12.98 -2.64
N GLN A 154 16.30 -12.81 -3.03
CA GLN A 154 17.23 -11.94 -2.32
C GLN A 154 17.04 -10.54 -2.90
N ILE A 155 16.65 -9.61 -2.05
CA ILE A 155 16.43 -8.23 -2.46
C ILE A 155 17.69 -7.48 -2.08
N ASP A 156 18.48 -7.09 -3.10
CA ASP A 156 19.61 -6.21 -2.87
C ASP A 156 19.11 -4.95 -2.16
N ASP A 157 19.88 -4.51 -1.17
CA ASP A 157 19.54 -3.32 -0.38
C ASP A 157 19.03 -2.25 -1.34
N ALA A 158 17.73 -1.98 -1.27
CA ALA A 158 17.18 -0.85 -1.98
C ALA A 158 18.08 0.33 -1.65
N PRO A 159 18.56 1.08 -2.65
CA PRO A 159 19.39 2.24 -2.38
C PRO A 159 18.70 3.03 -1.25
N ALA A 160 19.48 3.48 -0.29
CA ALA A 160 18.96 4.37 0.76
C ALA A 160 18.05 5.38 0.06
N PRO A 161 16.81 5.59 0.54
CA PRO A 161 15.85 6.41 -0.17
C PRO A 161 16.59 7.63 -0.69
N PRO A 162 16.52 7.93 -2.00
CA PRO A 162 17.32 8.98 -2.59
C PRO A 162 17.11 10.23 -1.75
N ALA A 163 18.21 10.78 -1.27
CA ALA A 163 18.20 12.12 -0.74
C ALA A 163 17.59 12.98 -1.84
N GLN A 164 16.34 13.44 -1.62
CA GLN A 164 15.67 14.47 -2.37
C GLN A 164 16.09 14.55 -3.87
N GLY A 165 15.55 13.67 -4.67
CA GLY A 165 15.58 13.76 -6.11
C GLY A 165 14.13 13.86 -6.57
N ALA A 166 13.73 15.02 -7.05
CA ALA A 166 12.43 15.26 -7.63
C ALA A 166 12.10 14.15 -8.63
N VAL A 167 11.00 13.43 -8.40
CA VAL A 167 10.27 12.81 -9.49
C VAL A 167 9.76 14.02 -10.32
N ALA A 168 10.53 14.42 -11.30
CA ALA A 168 10.08 15.30 -12.35
C ALA A 168 9.19 14.49 -13.31
N THR A 169 8.12 13.94 -12.79
CA THR A 169 6.93 13.68 -13.59
C THR A 169 6.28 15.05 -13.76
N ASP A 170 6.06 15.43 -15.00
CA ASP A 170 5.30 16.61 -15.40
C ASP A 170 3.85 16.39 -14.92
N LEU A 171 3.65 16.42 -13.59
CA LEU A 171 2.36 16.28 -12.96
C LEU A 171 1.67 17.64 -13.06
N ASP A 172 0.55 17.68 -13.77
CA ASP A 172 -0.24 18.88 -13.92
C ASP A 172 -0.69 19.38 -12.54
N ARG A 173 -0.14 20.53 -12.16
CA ARG A 173 -0.53 21.21 -10.94
C ARG A 173 -1.75 22.10 -11.24
N LEU A 174 -2.89 21.71 -10.71
CA LEU A 174 -4.16 22.38 -10.93
C LEU A 174 -4.53 23.21 -9.71
N THR A 175 -5.00 24.44 -9.94
CA THR A 175 -5.48 25.31 -8.87
C THR A 175 -6.98 25.54 -9.04
N TYR A 176 -7.72 25.42 -7.95
CA TYR A 176 -9.16 25.66 -7.91
C TYR A 176 -9.49 26.69 -6.83
N ASP A 177 -10.37 27.62 -7.18
CA ASP A 177 -10.92 28.58 -6.23
C ASP A 177 -12.10 27.97 -5.44
N PRO A 178 -12.45 28.52 -4.26
CA PRO A 178 -13.56 28.04 -3.47
C PRO A 178 -14.86 27.94 -4.27
N GLY A 179 -15.55 26.83 -4.20
CA GLY A 179 -16.79 26.53 -4.92
C GLY A 179 -16.61 26.04 -6.37
N GLN A 180 -15.39 26.03 -6.90
CA GLN A 180 -15.16 25.46 -8.23
C GLN A 180 -15.32 23.93 -8.22
N ILE A 181 -15.90 23.42 -9.30
CA ILE A 181 -16.10 22.01 -9.53
C ILE A 181 -14.80 21.44 -10.11
N ILE A 182 -14.29 20.37 -9.47
CA ILE A 182 -13.08 19.68 -9.89
C ILE A 182 -13.45 18.60 -10.90
N PHE A 183 -14.50 17.82 -10.60
CA PHE A 183 -15.10 16.89 -11.57
C PHE A 183 -16.60 16.66 -11.28
N ARG A 184 -17.33 16.23 -12.29
CA ARG A 184 -18.73 15.81 -12.26
C ARG A 184 -18.88 14.33 -12.61
N PRO A 185 -20.04 13.72 -12.31
CA PRO A 185 -20.36 12.39 -12.79
C PRO A 185 -20.23 12.31 -14.31
N GLY A 186 -19.47 11.35 -14.79
CA GLY A 186 -19.21 11.17 -16.23
C GLY A 186 -18.00 11.95 -16.78
N ASP A 187 -17.39 12.84 -16.03
CA ASP A 187 -16.14 13.52 -16.41
C ASP A 187 -14.90 12.61 -16.30
N SER A 188 -15.12 11.33 -16.11
CA SER A 188 -14.10 10.33 -15.85
C SER A 188 -13.08 10.23 -16.99
N LYS A 189 -11.99 11.00 -16.83
CA LYS A 189 -10.80 10.91 -17.69
C LYS A 189 -9.79 9.88 -17.17
N GLY A 190 -10.17 9.04 -16.20
CA GLY A 190 -9.25 8.15 -15.52
C GLY A 190 -8.15 8.88 -14.73
N GLN A 191 -8.42 10.10 -14.32
CA GLN A 191 -7.49 10.91 -13.54
C GLN A 191 -7.73 10.75 -12.05
N TYR A 192 -6.63 10.75 -11.32
CA TYR A 192 -6.58 10.81 -9.87
C TYR A 192 -6.02 12.17 -9.44
N TYR A 193 -6.44 12.63 -8.28
CA TYR A 193 -6.03 13.92 -7.74
C TYR A 193 -5.47 13.74 -6.34
N VAL A 194 -4.34 14.36 -6.05
CA VAL A 194 -3.77 14.48 -4.71
C VAL A 194 -3.95 15.91 -4.24
N VAL A 195 -4.55 16.14 -3.09
CA VAL A 195 -4.65 17.46 -2.48
C VAL A 195 -3.28 17.85 -1.94
N VAL A 196 -2.66 18.86 -2.52
CA VAL A 196 -1.37 19.43 -2.06
C VAL A 196 -1.62 20.47 -0.98
N ASP A 197 -2.64 21.31 -1.19
CA ASP A 197 -3.04 22.37 -0.29
C ASP A 197 -4.54 22.66 -0.43
N GLY A 198 -5.17 23.16 0.63
CA GLY A 198 -6.60 23.44 0.65
C GLY A 198 -7.47 22.27 1.08
N GLU A 199 -8.77 22.38 0.84
CA GLU A 199 -9.79 21.39 1.20
C GLU A 199 -10.78 21.20 0.05
N VAL A 200 -11.11 19.95 -0.27
CA VAL A 200 -12.09 19.57 -1.27
C VAL A 200 -13.21 18.75 -0.64
N GLU A 201 -14.39 18.78 -1.26
CA GLU A 201 -15.57 18.06 -0.78
C GLU A 201 -16.18 17.23 -1.90
N ILE A 202 -16.48 15.98 -1.61
CA ILE A 202 -17.18 15.06 -2.50
C ILE A 202 -18.63 14.97 -2.07
N ARG A 203 -19.57 15.22 -2.99
CA ARG A 203 -21.01 15.12 -2.79
C ARG A 203 -21.61 14.03 -3.64
N GLY A 204 -22.55 13.28 -3.07
CA GLY A 204 -23.28 12.23 -3.78
C GLY A 204 -24.64 12.71 -4.25
N GLU A 205 -25.00 12.46 -5.52
CA GLU A 205 -26.37 12.65 -6.01
C GLU A 205 -27.16 11.35 -5.77
N GLY A 206 -28.27 11.41 -5.03
CA GLY A 206 -29.19 10.26 -4.92
C GLY A 206 -29.66 9.88 -3.51
N TYR A 207 -29.11 10.42 -2.45
CA TYR A 207 -29.54 10.17 -1.07
C TYR A 207 -30.13 11.42 -0.39
N GLY A 208 -31.05 12.12 -1.08
CA GLY A 208 -31.60 13.39 -0.58
C GLY A 208 -30.61 14.53 -0.85
N ALA A 209 -31.09 15.58 -1.51
CA ALA A 209 -30.29 16.69 -2.00
C ALA A 209 -29.18 17.10 -1.03
N ASP A 210 -27.95 17.22 -1.52
CA ASP A 210 -26.80 17.89 -0.89
C ASP A 210 -26.12 17.22 0.32
N GLN A 211 -25.95 15.91 0.38
CA GLN A 211 -25.10 15.33 1.44
C GLN A 211 -23.64 15.27 1.01
N THR A 212 -22.79 15.96 1.79
CA THR A 212 -21.34 15.77 1.77
C THR A 212 -21.02 14.35 2.16
N VAL A 213 -20.42 13.60 1.21
CA VAL A 213 -20.00 12.21 1.46
C VAL A 213 -18.62 12.19 2.10
N LEU A 214 -17.73 13.11 1.70
CA LEU A 214 -16.35 13.10 2.17
C LEU A 214 -15.73 14.50 2.01
N ARG A 215 -14.92 14.92 2.99
CA ARG A 215 -14.01 16.05 2.91
C ARG A 215 -12.59 15.59 2.92
N LEU A 216 -11.75 16.19 2.07
CA LEU A 216 -10.37 15.82 1.85
C LEU A 216 -9.47 17.05 1.94
N GLY A 217 -8.40 16.92 2.74
CA GLY A 217 -7.37 17.94 2.91
C GLY A 217 -6.01 17.50 2.38
N PRO A 218 -4.94 18.26 2.67
CA PRO A 218 -3.59 18.01 2.15
C PRO A 218 -3.10 16.60 2.41
N GLY A 219 -2.46 16.00 1.39
CA GLY A 219 -1.96 14.61 1.42
C GLY A 219 -3.04 13.57 1.17
N GLN A 220 -4.30 13.95 1.00
CA GLN A 220 -5.39 13.04 0.67
C GLN A 220 -5.61 13.00 -0.84
N PHE A 221 -6.17 11.90 -1.29
CA PHE A 221 -6.28 11.54 -2.69
C PHE A 221 -7.73 11.20 -3.04
N PHE A 222 -8.14 11.52 -4.26
CA PHE A 222 -9.44 11.17 -4.81
C PHE A 222 -9.38 11.01 -6.32
N GLY A 223 -10.39 10.39 -6.91
CA GLY A 223 -10.46 10.16 -8.36
C GLY A 223 -11.54 9.15 -8.69
N ASP A 224 -11.45 8.53 -9.85
CA ASP A 224 -12.47 7.64 -10.42
C ASP A 224 -12.61 6.30 -9.67
N GLN A 225 -12.76 6.35 -8.35
CA GLN A 225 -12.97 5.16 -7.52
C GLN A 225 -14.39 4.58 -7.64
N ALA A 226 -15.34 5.37 -8.11
CA ALA A 226 -16.70 4.88 -8.36
C ALA A 226 -16.70 3.75 -9.40
N THR A 227 -15.78 3.80 -10.36
CA THR A 227 -15.61 2.78 -11.39
C THR A 227 -14.96 1.50 -10.86
N LEU A 228 -14.09 1.60 -9.83
CA LEU A 228 -13.39 0.43 -9.27
C LEU A 228 -14.27 -0.48 -8.41
N ARG A 229 -15.38 0.04 -7.87
CA ARG A 229 -16.29 -0.73 -7.00
C ARG A 229 -17.64 -1.06 -7.62
N GLY A 230 -17.87 -0.73 -8.90
CA GLY A 230 -19.17 -0.99 -9.54
C GLY A 230 -20.33 -0.21 -8.92
N GLN A 231 -20.07 0.76 -8.04
CA GLN A 231 -21.09 1.65 -7.49
C GLN A 231 -21.31 2.80 -8.45
N GLN A 232 -22.37 2.70 -9.24
CA GLN A 232 -22.88 3.79 -10.07
C GLN A 232 -23.52 4.86 -9.20
N GLY A 233 -22.69 5.65 -8.51
CA GLY A 233 -23.13 6.84 -7.80
C GLY A 233 -22.61 8.08 -8.52
N ALA A 234 -23.49 8.98 -8.85
CA ALA A 234 -23.10 10.28 -9.39
C ALA A 234 -22.41 11.09 -8.28
N LEU A 235 -21.08 11.21 -8.33
CA LEU A 235 -20.29 11.97 -7.37
C LEU A 235 -19.77 13.26 -8.03
N THR A 236 -19.94 14.37 -7.35
CA THR A 236 -19.37 15.67 -7.75
C THR A 236 -18.34 16.10 -6.71
N CYS A 237 -17.18 16.57 -7.16
CA CYS A 237 -16.13 17.08 -6.29
C CYS A 237 -16.00 18.62 -6.45
N HIS A 238 -15.95 19.33 -5.32
CA HIS A 238 -15.81 20.79 -5.24
C HIS A 238 -14.62 21.19 -4.38
N ALA A 239 -13.98 22.29 -4.70
CA ALA A 239 -13.03 22.93 -3.81
C ALA A 239 -13.81 23.70 -2.72
N VAL A 240 -13.54 23.40 -1.45
CA VAL A 240 -14.12 24.10 -0.29
C VAL A 240 -13.35 25.39 -0.02
N THR A 241 -12.04 25.31 -0.07
CA THR A 241 -11.11 26.43 0.00
C THR A 241 -10.35 26.54 -1.31
N ARG A 242 -9.52 27.59 -1.46
CA ARG A 242 -8.56 27.59 -2.57
C ARG A 242 -7.67 26.37 -2.42
N SER A 243 -7.70 25.50 -3.44
CA SER A 243 -7.07 24.19 -3.39
C SER A 243 -6.08 24.01 -4.53
N ILE A 244 -4.96 23.39 -4.21
CA ILE A 244 -3.92 22.99 -5.17
C ILE A 244 -3.92 21.48 -5.25
N LEU A 245 -4.13 20.95 -6.44
CA LEU A 245 -4.19 19.51 -6.70
C LEU A 245 -3.09 19.10 -7.68
N LEU A 246 -2.56 17.90 -7.51
CA LEU A 246 -1.77 17.22 -8.54
C LEU A 246 -2.70 16.25 -9.26
N ALA A 247 -2.82 16.38 -10.57
CA ALA A 247 -3.53 15.43 -11.40
C ALA A 247 -2.55 14.35 -11.86
N VAL A 248 -2.93 13.09 -11.64
CA VAL A 248 -2.16 11.92 -12.01
C VAL A 248 -3.06 11.03 -12.86
N ASP A 249 -2.66 10.70 -14.06
CA ASP A 249 -3.41 9.73 -14.85
C ASP A 249 -3.20 8.30 -14.31
N ARG A 250 -4.07 7.37 -14.73
CA ARG A 250 -4.04 6.00 -14.24
C ARG A 250 -2.76 5.26 -14.62
N SER A 251 -2.18 5.59 -15.78
CA SER A 251 -0.92 4.96 -16.23
C SER A 251 0.26 5.52 -15.44
N ALA A 252 0.34 6.84 -15.28
CA ALA A 252 1.37 7.47 -14.46
C ALA A 252 1.29 7.04 -12.98
N LEU A 253 0.08 6.84 -12.46
CA LEU A 253 -0.10 6.30 -11.11
C LEU A 253 0.41 4.85 -11.01
N ARG A 254 0.13 4.03 -12.02
CA ARG A 254 0.67 2.67 -12.11
C ARG A 254 2.20 2.72 -12.19
N ASP A 255 2.74 3.53 -13.08
CA ASP A 255 4.20 3.68 -13.27
C ASP A 255 4.87 4.20 -12.00
N LEU A 256 4.22 5.10 -11.25
CA LEU A 256 4.69 5.55 -9.93
C LEU A 256 4.66 4.42 -8.88
N LEU A 257 3.65 3.54 -8.94
CA LEU A 257 3.54 2.39 -8.05
C LEU A 257 4.51 1.27 -8.42
N GLU A 258 4.82 1.13 -9.72
CA GLU A 258 5.74 0.12 -10.26
C GLU A 258 7.20 0.59 -10.22
N ALA A 259 7.46 1.89 -10.44
CA ALA A 259 8.83 2.43 -10.46
C ALA A 259 9.45 2.58 -9.06
N GLY A 260 8.63 2.64 -8.02
CA GLY A 260 9.11 3.03 -6.68
C GLY A 260 9.64 4.49 -6.67
N PRO A 261 9.92 5.05 -5.51
CA PRO A 261 10.56 6.38 -5.46
C PRO A 261 11.95 6.26 -6.09
N ALA A 262 12.17 7.06 -7.13
CA ALA A 262 13.47 7.19 -7.80
C ALA A 262 14.55 7.72 -6.84
#